data_50e424ec15872bba00e1f2ed121af489
#
_entry.id   50e424ec15872bba00e1f2ed121af489
#
_cell.length_a   1.000
_cell.length_b   1.000
_cell.length_c   1.000
_cell.angle_alpha   90.00
_cell.angle_beta   90.00
_cell.angle_gamma   90.00
#
_symmetry.space_group_name_H-M   'P 1'
#
loop_
_entity.id
_entity.type
_entity.pdbx_description
1 polymer ?
#
loop_
_entity_poly.entity_id
_entity_poly.type
_entity_poly.pdbx_seq_one_letter_code
_entity_poly.pdbx_strand_id
1 'polypeptide(L)'
;MIVDQVTFRVKSGKEQEFETQQQEWIALMRRARGFISQVLLRSLENSAEYRAEVRWVNRDYRDRFSAQDDRENKALAQKRSALLDGAPSHSLLESI
;
A
#
# COMPACT_ATOMS: atom_id res chain seq x y z
N MET A 1 -0.75 0.45 -18.24
CA MET A 1 -0.85 0.00 -16.84
C MET A 1 0.08 0.83 -15.99
N ILE A 2 -0.40 1.24 -14.83
CA ILE A 2 0.38 2.00 -13.85
C ILE A 2 0.77 1.09 -12.71
N VAL A 3 2.01 1.19 -12.26
CA VAL A 3 2.50 0.52 -11.05
C VAL A 3 2.79 1.59 -10.00
N ASP A 4 2.08 1.51 -8.87
CA ASP A 4 2.35 2.35 -7.72
C ASP A 4 3.27 1.55 -6.79
N GLN A 5 4.52 1.97 -6.68
CA GLN A 5 5.51 1.33 -5.83
C GLN A 5 5.60 2.10 -4.52
N VAL A 6 5.17 1.47 -3.44
CA VAL A 6 5.06 2.12 -2.13
C VAL A 6 6.08 1.52 -1.20
N THR A 7 6.91 2.35 -0.58
CA THR A 7 7.91 1.90 0.39
C THR A 7 7.45 2.25 1.80
N PHE A 8 7.50 1.26 2.68
CA PHE A 8 7.11 1.39 4.09
C PHE A 8 8.30 1.08 4.99
N ARG A 9 8.44 1.86 6.06
CA ARG A 9 9.36 1.55 7.16
C ARG A 9 8.53 1.18 8.37
N VAL A 10 8.60 -0.08 8.76
CA VAL A 10 7.77 -0.63 9.84
C VAL A 10 8.52 -0.56 11.15
N LYS A 11 7.83 -0.16 12.21
CA LYS A 11 8.41 -0.12 13.56
C LYS A 11 8.88 -1.51 13.98
N SER A 12 10.00 -1.55 14.69
CA SER A 12 10.56 -2.81 15.21
C SER A 12 9.53 -3.54 16.06
N GLY A 13 9.36 -4.83 15.79
CA GLY A 13 8.38 -5.67 16.48
C GLY A 13 6.96 -5.58 15.95
N LYS A 14 6.70 -4.75 14.94
CA LYS A 14 5.36 -4.56 14.36
C LYS A 14 5.21 -5.17 12.99
N GLU A 15 6.19 -5.94 12.54
CA GLU A 15 6.23 -6.48 11.17
C GLU A 15 5.03 -7.38 10.89
N GLN A 16 4.71 -8.28 11.81
CA GLN A 16 3.60 -9.21 11.61
C GLN A 16 2.25 -8.49 11.60
N GLU A 17 2.07 -7.52 12.49
CA GLU A 17 0.85 -6.69 12.50
C GLU A 17 0.70 -5.92 11.19
N PHE A 18 1.81 -5.40 10.66
CA PHE A 18 1.81 -4.69 9.39
C PHE A 18 1.39 -5.62 8.25
N GLU A 19 1.95 -6.82 8.18
CA GLU A 19 1.61 -7.78 7.14
C GLU A 19 0.13 -8.16 7.20
N THR A 20 -0.40 -8.37 8.39
CA THR A 20 -1.82 -8.66 8.58
C THR A 20 -2.69 -7.49 8.16
N GLN A 21 -2.33 -6.28 8.57
CA GLN A 21 -3.08 -5.07 8.23
C GLN A 21 -3.05 -4.78 6.73
N GLN A 22 -1.95 -5.12 6.06
CA GLN A 22 -1.84 -4.94 4.61
C GLN A 22 -2.86 -5.82 3.86
N GLN A 23 -3.22 -6.98 4.40
CA GLN A 23 -4.27 -7.81 3.80
C GLN A 23 -5.63 -7.08 3.80
N GLU A 24 -5.90 -6.29 4.83
CA GLU A 24 -7.12 -5.47 4.86
C GLU A 24 -7.11 -4.41 3.75
N TRP A 25 -5.95 -3.80 3.49
CA TRP A 25 -5.78 -2.87 2.37
C TRP A 25 -6.02 -3.54 1.02
N ILE A 26 -5.48 -4.75 0.85
CA ILE A 26 -5.66 -5.51 -0.39
C ILE A 26 -7.15 -5.81 -0.60
N ALA A 27 -7.86 -6.23 0.45
CA ALA A 27 -9.28 -6.49 0.36
C ALA A 27 -10.06 -5.24 -0.05
N LEU A 28 -9.68 -4.10 0.48
CA LEU A 28 -10.29 -2.81 0.11
C LEU A 28 -10.00 -2.44 -1.34
N MET A 29 -8.74 -2.58 -1.76
CA MET A 29 -8.33 -2.28 -3.14
C MET A 29 -9.02 -3.16 -4.16
N ARG A 30 -9.27 -4.44 -3.83
CA ARG A 30 -9.96 -5.37 -4.73
C ARG A 30 -11.37 -4.92 -5.09
N ARG A 31 -11.99 -4.12 -4.24
CA ARG A 31 -13.32 -3.55 -4.51
C ARG A 31 -13.24 -2.27 -5.34
N ALA A 32 -12.05 -1.74 -5.51
CA ALA A 32 -11.85 -0.50 -6.25
C ALA A 32 -11.76 -0.76 -7.75
N ARG A 33 -12.42 0.10 -8.52
CA ARG A 33 -12.40 0.01 -9.97
C ARG A 33 -11.00 0.26 -10.49
N GLY A 34 -10.56 -0.59 -11.43
CA GLY A 34 -9.26 -0.44 -12.06
C GLY A 34 -8.10 -1.10 -11.33
N PHE A 35 -8.33 -1.66 -10.15
CA PHE A 35 -7.31 -2.43 -9.46
C PHE A 35 -7.04 -3.74 -10.21
N ILE A 36 -5.76 -4.07 -10.42
CA ILE A 36 -5.34 -5.30 -11.11
C ILE A 36 -4.76 -6.30 -10.11
N SER A 37 -3.71 -5.91 -9.40
CA SER A 37 -3.00 -6.82 -8.50
C SER A 37 -2.10 -6.05 -7.53
N GLN A 38 -1.63 -6.75 -6.50
CA GLN A 38 -0.70 -6.21 -5.54
C GLN A 38 0.26 -7.29 -5.07
N VAL A 39 1.53 -6.93 -4.93
CA VAL A 39 2.55 -7.79 -4.32
C VAL A 39 3.18 -7.03 -3.18
N LEU A 40 3.25 -7.65 -2.01
CA LEU A 40 3.97 -7.10 -0.86
C LEU A 40 5.32 -7.81 -0.75
N LEU A 41 6.39 -7.02 -0.74
CA LEU A 41 7.77 -7.51 -0.70
C LEU A 41 8.44 -7.02 0.59
N ARG A 42 9.26 -7.86 1.18
CA ARG A 42 10.08 -7.48 2.33
C ARG A 42 11.54 -7.49 1.92
N SER A 43 12.28 -6.47 2.34
CA SER A 43 13.72 -6.41 2.08
C SER A 43 14.43 -7.55 2.80
N LEU A 44 15.33 -8.23 2.10
CA LEU A 44 16.17 -9.27 2.71
C LEU A 44 17.33 -8.67 3.52
N GLU A 45 17.63 -7.40 3.29
CA GLU A 45 18.74 -6.71 3.94
C GLU A 45 18.28 -5.90 5.15
N ASN A 46 17.03 -5.45 5.13
CA ASN A 46 16.44 -4.66 6.22
C ASN A 46 15.02 -5.15 6.48
N SER A 47 14.85 -5.94 7.53
CA SER A 47 13.56 -6.57 7.86
C SER A 47 12.45 -5.58 8.19
N ALA A 48 12.78 -4.32 8.45
CA ALA A 48 11.80 -3.27 8.72
C ALA A 48 11.29 -2.59 7.45
N GLU A 49 11.91 -2.86 6.31
CA GLU A 49 11.52 -2.24 5.04
C GLU A 49 10.67 -3.16 4.19
N TYR A 50 9.52 -2.66 3.79
CA TYR A 50 8.59 -3.35 2.89
C TYR A 50 8.32 -2.49 1.68
N ARG A 51 7.99 -3.14 0.57
CA ARG A 51 7.52 -2.47 -0.65
C ARG A 51 6.27 -3.16 -1.14
N ALA A 52 5.26 -2.36 -1.48
CA ALA A 52 4.08 -2.86 -2.16
C ALA A 52 4.15 -2.39 -3.63
N GLU A 53 3.92 -3.32 -4.54
CA GLU A 53 3.74 -2.98 -5.95
C GLU A 53 2.27 -3.17 -6.29
N VAL A 54 1.57 -2.07 -6.50
CA VAL A 54 0.15 -2.07 -6.78
C VAL A 54 -0.06 -1.72 -8.25
N ARG A 55 -0.74 -2.58 -8.98
CA ARG A 55 -0.98 -2.41 -10.40
C ARG A 55 -2.40 -1.94 -10.64
N TRP A 56 -2.52 -0.88 -11.44
CA TRP A 56 -3.78 -0.24 -11.80
C TRP A 56 -3.92 -0.18 -13.32
N VAL A 57 -5.16 -0.26 -13.81
CA VAL A 57 -5.44 -0.16 -15.25
C VAL A 57 -4.89 1.16 -15.81
N ASN A 58 -5.12 2.26 -15.09
CA ASN A 58 -4.57 3.57 -15.46
C ASN A 58 -4.44 4.46 -14.22
N ARG A 59 -3.85 5.63 -14.42
CA ARG A 59 -3.59 6.57 -13.35
C ARG A 59 -4.86 7.14 -12.72
N ASP A 60 -5.90 7.35 -13.49
CA ASP A 60 -7.16 7.93 -12.98
C ASP A 60 -7.78 7.04 -11.91
N TYR A 61 -7.81 5.74 -12.11
CA TYR A 61 -8.33 4.81 -11.12
C TYR A 61 -7.48 4.80 -9.84
N ARG A 62 -6.16 4.82 -10.01
CA ARG A 62 -5.24 4.91 -8.87
C ARG A 62 -5.48 6.18 -8.08
N ASP A 63 -5.58 7.31 -8.76
CA ASP A 63 -5.77 8.61 -8.11
C ASP A 63 -7.12 8.69 -7.40
N ARG A 64 -8.17 8.12 -7.99
CA ARG A 64 -9.49 8.05 -7.36
C ARG A 64 -9.46 7.25 -6.07
N PHE A 65 -8.77 6.12 -6.07
CA PHE A 65 -8.64 5.31 -4.86
C PHE A 65 -7.87 6.08 -3.78
N SER A 66 -6.76 6.71 -4.14
CA SER A 66 -5.93 7.47 -3.19
C SER A 66 -6.66 8.70 -2.63
N ALA A 67 -7.61 9.24 -3.38
CA ALA A 67 -8.38 10.42 -2.96
C ALA A 67 -9.61 10.05 -2.13
N GLN A 68 -9.92 8.75 -1.98
CA GLN A 68 -11.07 8.33 -1.17
C GLN A 68 -10.89 8.76 0.28
N ASP A 69 -11.90 9.46 0.78
CA ASP A 69 -11.89 10.03 2.12
C ASP A 69 -13.03 9.45 2.96
N ASP A 70 -13.36 8.21 2.71
CA ASP A 70 -14.40 7.53 3.46
C ASP A 70 -13.87 6.99 4.80
N ARG A 71 -14.80 6.57 5.64
CA ARG A 71 -14.50 6.10 6.99
C ARG A 71 -13.58 4.90 7.01
N GLU A 72 -13.79 3.95 6.08
CA GLU A 72 -13.01 2.72 6.01
C GLU A 72 -11.55 3.00 5.62
N ASN A 73 -11.33 3.82 4.59
CA ASN A 73 -10.00 4.22 4.16
C ASN A 73 -9.26 4.97 5.27
N LYS A 74 -9.93 5.89 5.94
CA LYS A 74 -9.32 6.64 7.05
C LYS A 74 -8.94 5.73 8.20
N ALA A 75 -9.80 4.80 8.57
CA ALA A 75 -9.54 3.87 9.67
C ALA A 75 -8.31 3.00 9.38
N LEU A 76 -8.20 2.48 8.15
CA LEU A 76 -7.05 1.67 7.75
C LEU A 76 -5.78 2.49 7.70
N ALA A 77 -5.85 3.73 7.21
CA ALA A 77 -4.70 4.62 7.16
C ALA A 77 -4.16 4.93 8.56
N GLN A 78 -5.04 5.16 9.52
CA GLN A 78 -4.66 5.40 10.91
C GLN A 78 -4.00 4.18 11.54
N LYS A 79 -4.57 3.00 11.34
CA LYS A 79 -3.99 1.75 11.82
C LYS A 79 -2.59 1.55 11.27
N ARG A 80 -2.42 1.75 9.96
CA ARG A 80 -1.13 1.59 9.30
C ARG A 80 -0.11 2.60 9.81
N SER A 81 -0.52 3.85 9.94
CA SER A 81 0.36 4.92 10.43
C SER A 81 0.97 4.61 11.79
N ALA A 82 0.18 3.98 12.68
CA ALA A 82 0.66 3.60 14.01
C ALA A 82 1.76 2.53 13.97
N LEU A 83 1.87 1.78 12.88
CA LEU A 83 2.86 0.72 12.71
C LEU A 83 4.12 1.18 11.98
N LEU A 84 4.14 2.41 11.44
CA LEU A 84 5.21 2.90 10.58
C LEU A 84 6.08 3.94 11.26
N ASP A 85 7.36 3.95 10.88
CA ASP A 85 8.30 5.02 11.18
C ASP A 85 8.30 5.99 10.00
N GLY A 86 7.40 6.97 10.06
CA GLY A 86 7.24 7.97 9.03
C GLY A 86 6.21 7.60 7.98
N ALA A 87 5.92 8.55 7.09
CA ALA A 87 4.96 8.36 6.01
C ALA A 87 5.53 7.44 4.92
N PRO A 88 4.67 6.63 4.27
CA PRO A 88 5.09 5.86 3.12
C PRO A 88 5.54 6.76 1.97
N SER A 89 6.49 6.29 1.18
CA SER A 89 6.89 6.99 -0.03
C SER A 89 6.38 6.25 -1.26
N HIS A 90 6.01 7.01 -2.29
CA HIS A 90 5.44 6.48 -3.52
C HIS A 90 6.32 6.77 -4.72
N SER A 91 6.36 5.82 -5.66
CA SER A 91 6.96 6.01 -6.97
C SER A 91 5.99 5.44 -8.00
N LEU A 92 5.55 6.28 -8.95
CA LEU A 92 4.64 5.85 -10.00
C LEU A 92 5.42 5.49 -11.24
N LEU A 93 5.17 4.30 -11.77
CA LEU A 93 5.82 3.76 -12.95
C LEU A 93 4.75 3.38 -13.97
N GLU A 94 5.10 3.46 -15.24
CA GLU A 94 4.21 3.06 -16.31
C GLU A 94 4.82 1.89 -17.07
N SER A 95 4.01 0.86 -17.33
CA SER A 95 4.47 -0.25 -18.17
C SER A 95 4.52 0.19 -19.63
N ILE A 96 5.57 -0.17 -20.32
CA ILE A 96 5.78 0.20 -21.73
C ILE A 96 5.24 -0.89 -22.64
#